data_aee594922918f34aad76a3a46650407a
#
_entry.id   aee594922918f34aad76a3a46650407a
#
_cell.length_a   1.000
_cell.length_b   1.000
_cell.length_c   1.000
_cell.angle_alpha   90.00
_cell.angle_beta   90.00
_cell.angle_gamma   90.00
#
_symmetry.space_group_name_H-M   'P 1'
#
loop_
_entity.id
_entity.type
_entity.pdbx_description
1 polymer ?
#
loop_
_entity_poly.entity_id
_entity_poly.type
_entity_poly.pdbx_seq_one_letter_code
_entity_poly.pdbx_strand_id
1 'polypeptide(L)'
;MSAFGRVSWTKAVNDIWLAEQAFEGMARAIESGAASPGVPRGKLAIAELAEASLLSISKAIGGASYSRSSPFGQWSLDVRALGLLRPPWALAHHQLFEASFAD
;
A
#
# COMPACT_ATOMS: atom_id res chain seq x y z
N MET A 1 -12.42 -9.70 20.24
CA MET A 1 -11.09 -9.51 19.63
C MET A 1 -10.05 -9.42 20.75
N SER A 2 -8.96 -10.15 20.63
CA SER A 2 -7.87 -10.11 21.60
C SER A 2 -7.16 -8.76 21.64
N ALA A 3 -6.32 -8.53 22.67
CA ALA A 3 -5.50 -7.32 22.73
C ALA A 3 -4.57 -7.22 21.50
N PHE A 4 -3.98 -8.34 21.09
CA PHE A 4 -3.14 -8.41 19.89
C PHE A 4 -3.95 -8.09 18.62
N GLY A 5 -5.15 -8.63 18.51
CA GLY A 5 -6.05 -8.34 17.39
C GLY A 5 -6.42 -6.87 17.31
N ARG A 6 -6.63 -6.20 18.43
CA ARG A 6 -6.92 -4.77 18.48
C ARG A 6 -5.75 -3.93 17.95
N VAL A 7 -4.52 -4.30 18.27
CA VAL A 7 -3.32 -3.64 17.75
C VAL A 7 -3.25 -3.81 16.23
N SER A 8 -3.44 -5.04 15.75
CA SER A 8 -3.39 -5.33 14.30
C SER A 8 -4.50 -4.60 13.54
N TRP A 9 -5.70 -4.54 14.09
CA TRP A 9 -6.81 -3.79 13.50
C TRP A 9 -6.48 -2.30 13.40
N THR A 10 -5.94 -1.71 14.47
CA THR A 10 -5.58 -0.29 14.52
C THR A 10 -4.49 0.02 13.49
N LYS A 11 -3.49 -0.86 13.33
CA LYS A 11 -2.47 -0.71 12.28
C LYS A 11 -3.10 -0.70 10.89
N ALA A 12 -4.05 -1.59 10.64
CA ALA A 12 -4.75 -1.64 9.35
C ALA A 12 -5.50 -0.34 9.08
N VAL A 13 -6.21 0.19 10.06
CA VAL A 13 -6.95 1.46 9.92
C VAL A 13 -5.99 2.61 9.63
N ASN A 14 -4.86 2.67 10.33
CA ASN A 14 -3.86 3.71 10.11
C ASN A 14 -3.23 3.61 8.72
N ASP A 15 -2.94 2.39 8.25
CA ASP A 15 -2.37 2.18 6.92
C ASP A 15 -3.36 2.58 5.81
N ILE A 16 -4.64 2.30 6.01
CA ILE A 16 -5.69 2.72 5.08
C ILE A 16 -5.78 4.25 5.02
N TRP A 17 -5.73 4.90 6.18
CA TRP A 17 -5.72 6.37 6.23
C TRP A 17 -4.51 6.94 5.49
N LEU A 18 -3.33 6.36 5.69
CA LEU A 18 -2.12 6.78 4.98
C LEU A 18 -2.23 6.56 3.47
N ALA A 19 -2.84 5.46 3.04
CA ALA A 19 -3.08 5.19 1.62
C ALA A 19 -4.00 6.24 1.00
N GLU A 20 -5.02 6.69 1.73
CA GLU A 20 -5.90 7.78 1.30
C GLU A 20 -5.11 9.08 1.14
N GLN A 21 -4.21 9.40 2.07
CA GLN A 21 -3.35 10.58 1.98
C GLN A 21 -2.41 10.50 0.78
N ALA A 22 -1.85 9.31 0.51
CA ALA A 22 -1.01 9.08 -0.66
C ALA A 22 -1.79 9.30 -1.97
N PHE A 23 -3.02 8.83 -2.03
CA PHE A 23 -3.89 9.04 -3.20
C PHE A 23 -4.17 10.52 -3.43
N GLU A 24 -4.50 11.27 -2.39
CA GLU A 24 -4.72 12.71 -2.48
C GLU A 24 -3.45 13.45 -2.93
N GLY A 25 -2.28 13.00 -2.43
CA GLY A 25 -0.99 13.55 -2.86
C GLY A 25 -0.71 13.33 -4.34
N MET A 26 -1.08 12.14 -4.86
CA MET A 26 -0.99 11.86 -6.29
C MET A 26 -1.89 12.80 -7.11
N ALA A 27 -3.13 12.99 -6.66
CA ALA A 27 -4.08 13.86 -7.33
C ALA A 27 -3.55 15.29 -7.40
N ARG A 28 -2.98 15.80 -6.31
CA ARG A 28 -2.37 17.13 -6.29
C ARG A 28 -1.18 17.22 -7.24
N ALA A 29 -0.37 16.18 -7.31
CA ALA A 29 0.78 16.14 -8.23
C ALA A 29 0.35 16.20 -9.69
N ILE A 30 -0.72 15.49 -10.04
CA ILE A 30 -1.29 15.52 -11.39
C ILE A 30 -1.84 16.91 -11.72
N GLU A 31 -2.61 17.50 -10.80
CA GLU A 31 -3.21 18.81 -10.99
C GLU A 31 -2.19 19.93 -11.14
N SER A 32 -1.06 19.83 -10.46
CA SER A 32 -0.01 20.84 -10.52
C SER A 32 0.67 20.89 -11.89
N GLY A 33 0.61 19.83 -12.69
CA GLY A 33 1.25 19.74 -13.99
C GLY A 33 2.77 19.78 -13.95
N ALA A 34 3.38 19.79 -12.76
CA ALA A 34 4.82 19.82 -12.62
C ALA A 34 5.41 18.42 -12.72
N ALA A 35 6.63 18.32 -13.27
CA ALA A 35 7.40 17.08 -13.20
C ALA A 35 7.76 16.81 -11.74
N SER A 36 7.09 15.85 -11.14
CA SER A 36 7.18 15.57 -9.71
C SER A 36 7.21 14.05 -9.48
N PRO A 37 7.96 13.57 -8.47
CA PRO A 37 7.90 12.16 -8.10
C PRO A 37 6.61 11.78 -7.37
N GLY A 38 5.66 12.69 -7.21
CA GLY A 38 4.44 12.46 -6.44
C GLY A 38 3.58 11.31 -6.94
N VAL A 39 3.46 11.13 -8.26
CA VAL A 39 2.65 10.02 -8.82
C VAL A 39 3.31 8.67 -8.59
N PRO A 40 4.56 8.41 -9.00
CA PRO A 40 5.19 7.13 -8.72
C PRO A 40 5.38 6.87 -7.22
N ARG A 41 5.65 7.89 -6.42
CA ARG A 41 5.75 7.77 -4.97
C ARG A 41 4.42 7.34 -4.35
N GLY A 42 3.32 7.95 -4.77
CA GLY A 42 1.98 7.62 -4.30
C GLY A 42 1.56 6.22 -4.70
N LYS A 43 1.82 5.80 -5.94
CA LYS A 43 1.52 4.43 -6.40
C LYS A 43 2.25 3.39 -5.56
N LEU A 44 3.54 3.62 -5.30
CA LEU A 44 4.34 2.71 -4.49
C LEU A 44 3.83 2.65 -3.05
N ALA A 45 3.55 3.80 -2.44
CA ALA A 45 3.04 3.88 -1.07
C ALA A 45 1.69 3.16 -0.95
N ILE A 46 0.76 3.39 -1.88
CA ILE A 46 -0.54 2.73 -1.86
C ILE A 46 -0.40 1.21 -1.95
N ALA A 47 0.45 0.72 -2.86
CA ALA A 47 0.67 -0.72 -3.01
C ALA A 47 1.21 -1.35 -1.72
N GLU A 48 2.21 -0.72 -1.10
CA GLU A 48 2.80 -1.21 0.15
C GLU A 48 1.82 -1.15 1.31
N LEU A 49 1.08 -0.05 1.45
CA LEU A 49 0.11 0.13 2.52
C LEU A 49 -1.09 -0.81 2.39
N ALA A 50 -1.55 -1.06 1.16
CA ALA A 50 -2.63 -2.00 0.91
C ALA A 50 -2.22 -3.43 1.29
N GLU A 51 -1.01 -3.85 0.94
CA GLU A 51 -0.49 -5.17 1.33
C GLU A 51 -0.36 -5.28 2.85
N ALA A 52 0.21 -4.26 3.50
CA ALA A 52 0.38 -4.22 4.95
C ALA A 52 -0.97 -4.25 5.68
N SER A 53 -1.96 -3.51 5.20
CA SER A 53 -3.29 -3.46 5.82
C SER A 53 -4.01 -4.81 5.73
N LEU A 54 -3.92 -5.50 4.60
CA LEU A 54 -4.50 -6.84 4.46
C LEU A 54 -3.85 -7.83 5.43
N LEU A 55 -2.53 -7.79 5.56
CA LEU A 55 -1.82 -8.64 6.51
C LEU A 55 -2.26 -8.36 7.94
N SER A 56 -2.38 -7.10 8.32
CA SER A 56 -2.81 -6.69 9.66
C SER A 56 -4.25 -7.12 9.94
N ILE A 57 -5.16 -6.98 8.97
CA ILE A 57 -6.54 -7.44 9.11
C ILE A 57 -6.58 -8.95 9.27
N SER A 58 -5.79 -9.69 8.49
CA SER A 58 -5.71 -11.15 8.61
C SER A 58 -5.26 -11.58 10.00
N LYS A 59 -4.30 -10.89 10.59
CA LYS A 59 -3.85 -11.15 11.95
C LYS A 59 -4.93 -10.84 13.00
N ALA A 60 -5.72 -9.79 12.77
CA ALA A 60 -6.81 -9.43 13.67
C ALA A 60 -7.95 -10.46 13.67
N ILE A 61 -8.28 -10.99 12.48
CA ILE A 61 -9.35 -11.96 12.29
C ILE A 61 -8.89 -13.38 12.69
N GLY A 62 -7.63 -13.69 12.43
CA GLY A 62 -7.04 -14.99 12.69
C GLY A 62 -7.00 -15.91 11.48
N GLY A 63 -6.69 -17.19 11.72
CA GLY A 63 -6.44 -18.17 10.65
C GLY A 63 -7.57 -18.39 9.68
N ALA A 64 -8.81 -18.15 10.08
CA ALA A 64 -9.98 -18.29 9.21
C ALA A 64 -9.91 -17.39 7.96
N SER A 65 -9.16 -16.28 8.03
CA SER A 65 -9.00 -15.36 6.88
C SER A 65 -8.33 -16.03 5.68
N TYR A 66 -7.57 -17.11 5.89
CA TYR A 66 -6.87 -17.85 4.83
C TYR A 66 -7.56 -19.14 4.43
N SER A 67 -8.77 -19.41 4.92
CA SER A 67 -9.55 -20.57 4.47
C SER A 67 -9.99 -20.40 3.02
N ARG A 68 -10.36 -21.53 2.37
CA ARG A 68 -10.82 -21.50 0.96
C ARG A 68 -12.06 -20.63 0.76
N SER A 69 -12.89 -20.48 1.79
CA SER A 69 -14.11 -19.68 1.72
C SER A 69 -13.85 -18.19 1.95
N SER A 70 -12.63 -17.81 2.39
CA SER A 70 -12.27 -16.43 2.64
C SER A 70 -11.67 -15.79 1.38
N PRO A 71 -11.99 -14.52 1.07
CA PRO A 71 -11.40 -13.81 -0.06
C PRO A 71 -9.98 -13.29 0.23
N PHE A 72 -9.50 -13.34 1.47
CA PHE A 72 -8.23 -12.69 1.84
C PHE A 72 -7.02 -13.25 1.11
N GLY A 73 -6.98 -14.56 0.83
CA GLY A 73 -5.90 -15.16 0.07
C GLY A 73 -5.78 -14.56 -1.33
N GLN A 74 -6.90 -14.45 -2.04
CA GLN A 74 -6.94 -13.87 -3.38
C GLN A 74 -6.65 -12.36 -3.32
N TRP A 75 -7.20 -11.65 -2.37
CA TRP A 75 -6.94 -10.21 -2.22
C TRP A 75 -5.46 -9.94 -1.97
N SER A 76 -4.80 -10.78 -1.16
CA SER A 76 -3.36 -10.62 -0.91
C SER A 76 -2.54 -10.80 -2.19
N LEU A 77 -2.91 -11.76 -3.04
CA LEU A 77 -2.26 -11.95 -4.34
C LEU A 77 -2.51 -10.77 -5.26
N ASP A 78 -3.75 -10.27 -5.31
CA ASP A 78 -4.13 -9.16 -6.16
C ASP A 78 -3.35 -7.88 -5.78
N VAL A 79 -3.22 -7.62 -4.48
CA VAL A 79 -2.48 -6.45 -3.98
C VAL A 79 -1.00 -6.55 -4.29
N ARG A 80 -0.40 -7.75 -4.15
CA ARG A 80 1.01 -7.96 -4.51
C ARG A 80 1.27 -7.70 -5.98
N ALA A 81 0.30 -8.03 -6.84
CA ALA A 81 0.43 -7.78 -8.27
C ALA A 81 0.61 -6.30 -8.58
N LEU A 82 0.11 -5.39 -7.74
CA LEU A 82 0.31 -3.94 -7.91
C LEU A 82 1.79 -3.56 -7.92
N GLY A 83 2.61 -4.25 -7.12
CA GLY A 83 4.06 -4.01 -7.10
C GLY A 83 4.79 -4.47 -8.35
N LEU A 84 4.13 -5.29 -9.19
CA LEU A 84 4.69 -5.79 -10.44
C LEU A 84 4.23 -4.99 -11.65
N LEU A 85 3.28 -4.06 -11.48
CA LEU A 85 2.84 -3.15 -12.55
C LEU A 85 3.92 -2.11 -12.83
N ARG A 86 3.84 -1.51 -13.99
CA ARG A 86 4.87 -0.56 -14.45
C ARG A 86 4.81 0.77 -13.72
N PRO A 87 5.94 1.29 -13.21
CA PRO A 87 7.21 0.57 -13.15
C PRO A 87 7.19 -0.49 -12.04
N PRO A 88 7.91 -1.63 -12.17
CA PRO A 88 8.03 -2.60 -11.08
C PRO A 88 8.58 -1.93 -9.82
N TRP A 89 8.23 -2.48 -8.66
CA TRP A 89 8.56 -1.84 -7.37
C TRP A 89 10.05 -1.55 -7.20
N ALA A 90 10.93 -2.46 -7.65
CA ALA A 90 12.37 -2.25 -7.54
C ALA A 90 12.83 -1.07 -8.40
N LEU A 91 12.31 -0.96 -9.62
CA LEU A 91 12.62 0.17 -10.50
C LEU A 91 12.02 1.47 -9.95
N ALA A 92 10.80 1.41 -9.41
CA ALA A 92 10.17 2.58 -8.79
C ALA A 92 10.98 3.11 -7.61
N HIS A 93 11.48 2.24 -6.74
CA HIS A 93 12.35 2.62 -5.63
C HIS A 93 13.64 3.26 -6.12
N HIS A 94 14.27 2.67 -7.15
CA HIS A 94 15.49 3.20 -7.73
C HIS A 94 15.26 4.59 -8.31
N GLN A 95 14.19 4.79 -9.04
CA GLN A 95 13.84 6.09 -9.64
C GLN A 95 13.60 7.14 -8.56
N LEU A 96 12.91 6.78 -7.47
CA LEU A 96 12.67 7.69 -6.36
C LEU A 96 13.95 8.00 -5.59
N PHE A 97 14.84 7.03 -5.44
CA PHE A 97 16.16 7.25 -4.84
C PHE A 97 16.96 8.26 -5.66
N GLU A 98 17.01 8.07 -6.98
CA GLU A 98 17.69 9.01 -7.87
C GLU A 98 17.09 10.41 -7.77
N ALA A 99 15.76 10.50 -7.79
CA ALA A 99 15.05 11.78 -7.73
C ALA A 99 15.32 12.54 -6.42
N SER A 100 15.56 11.84 -5.31
CA SER A 100 15.80 12.48 -4.02
C SER A 100 17.15 13.21 -3.96
N PHE A 101 18.06 12.93 -4.89
CA PHE A 101 19.35 13.60 -5.01
C PHE A 101 19.43 14.54 -6.23
N ALA A 102 18.34 14.67 -6.98
CA ALA A 102 18.26 15.60 -8.09
C ALA A 102 18.04 17.02 -7.59
N ASP A 103 18.65 17.99 -8.23
CA ASP A 103 18.48 19.40 -7.93
C ASP A 103 17.15 19.95 -8.47
#